data_0544765ae1367bc7812c76fc44afe05a
#
_entry.id   0544765ae1367bc7812c76fc44afe05a
#
_cell.length_a   1.000
_cell.length_b   1.000
_cell.length_c   1.000
_cell.angle_alpha   90.00
_cell.angle_beta   90.00
_cell.angle_gamma   90.00
#
_symmetry.space_group_name_H-M   'P 1'
#
loop_
_entity.id
_entity.type
_entity.pdbx_description
1 polymer ?
#
loop_
_entity_poly.entity_id
_entity_poly.type
_entity_poly.pdbx_seq_one_letter_code
_entity_poly.pdbx_strand_id
1 'polypeptide(L)'
;MDVTGQLDDYRARCLPHLLTLRMLARYTPEVSLPWLAVAEVTQATDAILAEVEAAVRAVTGGGPGGTAGPGIGIFLGVRLSRLAAAADDAIAAAGAGDFTELRCHLRRFDTLTSAIWAVQDTSR
;
A
#
# COMPACT_ATOMS: atom_id res chain seq x y z
N MET A 1 -15.09 -14.26 -16.26
CA MET A 1 -13.89 -14.11 -15.44
C MET A 1 -14.21 -13.26 -14.23
N ASP A 2 -13.98 -13.79 -13.08
CA ASP A 2 -14.40 -13.13 -11.85
C ASP A 2 -13.38 -12.05 -11.42
N VAL A 3 -13.74 -10.78 -11.58
CA VAL A 3 -12.91 -9.64 -11.17
C VAL A 3 -12.63 -9.70 -9.67
N THR A 4 -13.59 -10.19 -8.89
CA THR A 4 -13.47 -10.36 -7.45
C THR A 4 -12.33 -11.30 -7.09
N GLY A 5 -12.24 -12.46 -7.74
CA GLY A 5 -11.14 -13.39 -7.51
C GLY A 5 -9.79 -12.80 -7.88
N GLN A 6 -9.75 -12.01 -8.95
CA GLN A 6 -8.54 -11.34 -9.39
C GLN A 6 -8.05 -10.30 -8.36
N LEU A 7 -8.98 -9.52 -7.79
CA LEU A 7 -8.64 -8.54 -6.75
C LEU A 7 -8.17 -9.23 -5.47
N ASP A 8 -8.78 -10.36 -5.12
CA ASP A 8 -8.37 -11.14 -3.97
C ASP A 8 -6.93 -11.65 -4.12
N ASP A 9 -6.51 -12.00 -5.34
CA ASP A 9 -5.14 -12.41 -5.62
C ASP A 9 -4.15 -11.27 -5.39
N TYR A 10 -4.47 -10.05 -5.84
CA TYR A 10 -3.63 -8.88 -5.59
C TYR A 10 -3.52 -8.59 -4.09
N ARG A 11 -4.64 -8.63 -3.40
CA ARG A 11 -4.69 -8.42 -1.96
C ARG A 11 -3.87 -9.47 -1.22
N ALA A 12 -3.99 -10.73 -1.61
CA ALA A 12 -3.25 -11.84 -1.01
C ALA A 12 -1.74 -11.65 -1.19
N ARG A 13 -1.30 -11.15 -2.35
CA ARG A 13 0.13 -10.88 -2.60
C ARG A 13 0.65 -9.72 -1.76
N CYS A 14 -0.21 -8.76 -1.39
CA CYS A 14 0.18 -7.67 -0.50
C CYS A 14 0.32 -8.11 0.95
N LEU A 15 -0.39 -9.14 1.36
CA LEU A 15 -0.50 -9.52 2.77
C LEU A 15 0.85 -9.78 3.45
N PRO A 16 1.78 -10.57 2.88
CA PRO A 16 3.08 -10.79 3.53
C PRO A 16 3.85 -9.48 3.77
N HIS A 17 3.76 -8.56 2.83
CA HIS A 17 4.45 -7.26 2.92
C HIS A 17 3.80 -6.35 3.95
N LEU A 18 2.46 -6.38 4.05
CA LEU A 18 1.73 -5.65 5.10
C LEU A 18 2.08 -6.19 6.48
N LEU A 19 2.19 -7.50 6.62
CA LEU A 19 2.61 -8.11 7.87
C LEU A 19 4.03 -7.69 8.26
N THR A 20 4.94 -7.61 7.29
CA THR A 20 6.29 -7.09 7.52
C THR A 20 6.25 -5.66 8.05
N LEU A 21 5.46 -4.78 7.40
CA LEU A 21 5.32 -3.39 7.85
C LEU A 21 4.68 -3.28 9.23
N ARG A 22 3.68 -4.10 9.52
CA ARG A 22 3.05 -4.13 10.85
C ARG A 22 4.02 -4.58 11.93
N MET A 23 4.87 -5.56 11.62
CA MET A 23 5.92 -5.98 12.54
C MET A 23 6.95 -4.88 12.76
N LEU A 24 7.37 -4.19 11.72
CA LEU A 24 8.29 -3.07 11.86
C LEU A 24 7.68 -1.94 12.69
N ALA A 25 6.40 -1.63 12.47
CA ALA A 25 5.70 -0.60 13.25
C ALA A 25 5.58 -0.97 14.73
N ARG A 26 5.51 -2.26 15.04
CA ARG A 26 5.29 -2.75 16.40
C ARG A 26 6.60 -3.01 17.15
N TYR A 27 7.58 -3.53 16.45
CA TYR A 27 8.80 -4.06 17.05
C TYR A 27 10.08 -3.40 16.56
N THR A 28 9.98 -2.24 15.87
CA THR A 28 11.20 -1.57 15.42
C THR A 28 12.08 -1.33 16.65
N PRO A 29 13.15 -2.08 16.83
CA PRO A 29 13.98 -1.89 18.00
C PRO A 29 14.77 -0.59 17.84
N GLU A 30 14.98 0.09 18.95
CA GLU A 30 15.78 1.32 18.98
C GLU A 30 17.21 1.09 18.50
N VAL A 31 17.62 -0.18 18.46
CA VAL A 31 18.95 -0.59 18.01
C VAL A 31 19.00 -0.99 16.53
N SER A 32 17.89 -0.85 15.79
CA SER A 32 17.89 -1.16 14.37
C SER A 32 18.78 -0.20 13.61
N LEU A 33 19.55 -0.76 12.68
CA LEU A 33 20.39 0.06 11.81
C LEU A 33 19.48 0.78 10.79
N PRO A 34 19.61 2.12 10.66
CA PRO A 34 18.72 2.88 9.75
C PRO A 34 18.75 2.36 8.31
N TRP A 35 19.91 1.97 7.79
CA TRP A 35 20.02 1.46 6.42
C TRP A 35 19.24 0.15 6.22
N LEU A 36 19.20 -0.70 7.23
CA LEU A 36 18.43 -1.96 7.16
C LEU A 36 16.93 -1.65 7.19
N ALA A 37 16.50 -0.73 8.03
CA ALA A 37 15.10 -0.30 8.08
C ALA A 37 14.68 0.32 6.74
N VAL A 38 15.53 1.15 6.13
CA VAL A 38 15.27 1.71 4.79
C VAL A 38 15.08 0.60 3.78
N ALA A 39 15.98 -0.39 3.76
CA ALA A 39 15.89 -1.50 2.79
C ALA A 39 14.60 -2.29 2.96
N GLU A 40 14.23 -2.64 4.19
CA GLU A 40 13.04 -3.42 4.47
C GLU A 40 11.74 -2.65 4.15
N VAL A 41 11.68 -1.37 4.55
CA VAL A 41 10.52 -0.52 4.28
C VAL A 41 10.38 -0.30 2.77
N THR A 42 11.47 0.01 2.07
CA THR A 42 11.46 0.24 0.62
C THR A 42 10.97 -1.00 -0.11
N GLN A 43 11.49 -2.17 0.21
CA GLN A 43 11.11 -3.42 -0.44
C GLN A 43 9.62 -3.73 -0.22
N ALA A 44 9.15 -3.62 1.01
CA ALA A 44 7.76 -3.95 1.34
C ALA A 44 6.79 -2.94 0.72
N THR A 45 7.08 -1.63 0.81
CA THR A 45 6.20 -0.60 0.26
C THR A 45 6.16 -0.63 -1.27
N ASP A 46 7.31 -0.85 -1.92
CA ASP A 46 7.35 -0.97 -3.39
C ASP A 46 6.54 -2.17 -3.88
N ALA A 47 6.64 -3.30 -3.20
CA ALA A 47 5.87 -4.49 -3.55
C ALA A 47 4.37 -4.25 -3.39
N ILE A 48 3.95 -3.62 -2.30
CA ILE A 48 2.54 -3.30 -2.07
C ILE A 48 2.04 -2.30 -3.10
N LEU A 49 2.80 -1.24 -3.37
CA LEU A 49 2.43 -0.22 -4.36
C LEU A 49 2.25 -0.84 -5.75
N ALA A 50 3.13 -1.74 -6.15
CA ALA A 50 3.04 -2.42 -7.43
C ALA A 50 1.75 -3.24 -7.54
N GLU A 51 1.40 -3.98 -6.51
CA GLU A 51 0.19 -4.80 -6.49
C GLU A 51 -1.08 -3.94 -6.44
N VAL A 52 -1.09 -2.88 -5.63
CA VAL A 52 -2.22 -1.96 -5.55
C VAL A 52 -2.42 -1.25 -6.89
N GLU A 53 -1.35 -0.77 -7.50
CA GLU A 53 -1.40 -0.12 -8.81
C GLU A 53 -1.97 -1.07 -9.88
N ALA A 54 -1.51 -2.31 -9.90
CA ALA A 54 -2.01 -3.32 -10.83
C ALA A 54 -3.50 -3.60 -10.59
N ALA A 55 -3.91 -3.70 -9.33
CA ALA A 55 -5.32 -3.91 -8.97
C ALA A 55 -6.20 -2.73 -9.40
N VAL A 56 -5.73 -1.50 -9.19
CA VAL A 56 -6.44 -0.29 -9.63
C VAL A 56 -6.59 -0.28 -11.15
N ARG A 57 -5.54 -0.62 -11.88
CA ARG A 57 -5.61 -0.72 -13.36
C ARG A 57 -6.60 -1.79 -13.81
N ALA A 58 -6.63 -2.92 -13.14
CA ALA A 58 -7.56 -4.00 -13.48
C ALA A 58 -9.02 -3.56 -13.32
N VAL A 59 -9.31 -2.72 -12.33
CA VAL A 59 -10.66 -2.20 -12.08
C VAL A 59 -11.01 -1.04 -13.02
N THR A 60 -10.07 -0.13 -13.28
CA THR A 60 -10.35 1.12 -14.00
C THR A 60 -9.98 1.08 -15.47
N GLY A 61 -8.99 0.29 -15.86
CA GLY A 61 -8.44 0.25 -17.20
C GLY A 61 -8.80 -0.99 -17.99
N GLY A 62 -9.77 -1.76 -17.55
CA GLY A 62 -10.07 -3.08 -18.10
C GLY A 62 -10.67 -3.14 -19.49
N GLY A 63 -10.59 -2.07 -20.26
CA GLY A 63 -11.06 -2.07 -21.64
C GLY A 63 -12.48 -1.54 -21.81
N PRO A 64 -13.05 -1.66 -23.02
CA PRO A 64 -14.38 -1.12 -23.33
C PRO A 64 -15.43 -1.81 -22.46
N GLY A 65 -16.15 -1.04 -21.68
CA GLY A 65 -17.11 -1.56 -20.73
C GLY A 65 -16.60 -1.65 -19.31
N GLY A 66 -15.49 -1.00 -19.03
CA GLY A 66 -15.03 -0.88 -17.65
C GLY A 66 -16.16 -0.41 -16.75
N THR A 67 -16.51 -1.22 -15.77
CA THR A 67 -17.67 -1.00 -14.91
C THR A 67 -17.45 0.12 -13.91
N ALA A 68 -16.22 0.58 -13.75
CA ALA A 68 -15.91 1.69 -12.88
C ALA A 68 -16.11 3.01 -13.64
N GLY A 69 -16.97 3.88 -13.13
CA GLY A 69 -17.12 5.21 -13.69
C GLY A 69 -15.85 6.05 -13.54
N PRO A 70 -15.73 7.15 -14.31
CA PRO A 70 -14.54 8.01 -14.24
C PRO A 70 -14.23 8.52 -12.84
N GLY A 71 -15.27 8.75 -12.01
CA GLY A 71 -15.11 9.23 -10.65
C GLY A 71 -14.35 8.25 -9.76
N ILE A 72 -14.57 6.95 -9.94
CA ILE A 72 -13.88 5.92 -9.16
C ILE A 72 -12.40 5.90 -9.52
N GLY A 73 -12.07 5.99 -10.82
CA GLY A 73 -10.69 6.03 -11.28
C GLY A 73 -9.91 7.21 -10.69
N ILE A 74 -10.51 8.39 -10.67
CA ILE A 74 -9.90 9.58 -10.07
C ILE A 74 -9.72 9.37 -8.56
N PHE A 75 -10.74 8.88 -7.90
CA PHE A 75 -10.70 8.64 -6.46
C PHE A 75 -9.59 7.67 -6.08
N LEU A 76 -9.48 6.55 -6.79
CA LEU A 76 -8.44 5.55 -6.54
C LEU A 76 -7.06 6.09 -6.87
N GLY A 77 -6.93 6.91 -7.92
CA GLY A 77 -5.68 7.58 -8.27
C GLY A 77 -5.19 8.51 -7.16
N VAL A 78 -6.09 9.29 -6.55
CA VAL A 78 -5.75 10.14 -5.41
C VAL A 78 -5.30 9.30 -4.21
N ARG A 79 -6.00 8.21 -3.93
CA ARG A 79 -5.64 7.30 -2.85
C ARG A 79 -4.27 6.65 -3.08
N LEU A 80 -4.00 6.24 -4.31
CA LEU A 80 -2.71 5.66 -4.68
C LEU A 80 -1.57 6.68 -4.50
N SER A 81 -1.80 7.95 -4.88
CA SER A 81 -0.84 9.02 -4.68
C SER A 81 -0.54 9.25 -3.20
N ARG A 82 -1.56 9.22 -2.35
CA ARG A 82 -1.41 9.36 -0.91
C ARG A 82 -0.64 8.17 -0.31
N LEU A 83 -0.90 6.98 -0.84
CA LEU A 83 -0.20 5.78 -0.41
C LEU A 83 1.29 5.87 -0.75
N ALA A 84 1.62 6.32 -1.96
CA ALA A 84 3.01 6.53 -2.39
C ALA A 84 3.71 7.59 -1.53
N ALA A 85 3.01 8.68 -1.20
CA ALA A 85 3.56 9.73 -0.34
C ALA A 85 3.85 9.19 1.08
N ALA A 86 2.94 8.38 1.63
CA ALA A 86 3.16 7.76 2.93
C ALA A 86 4.37 6.82 2.92
N ALA A 87 4.57 6.08 1.82
CA ALA A 87 5.75 5.23 1.64
C ALA A 87 7.05 6.06 1.63
N ASP A 88 7.06 7.15 0.87
CA ASP A 88 8.22 8.04 0.80
C ASP A 88 8.54 8.65 2.17
N ASP A 89 7.52 9.08 2.90
CA ASP A 89 7.68 9.62 4.25
C ASP A 89 8.24 8.58 5.22
N ALA A 90 7.77 7.34 5.11
CA ALA A 90 8.27 6.24 5.94
C ALA A 90 9.75 5.95 5.63
N ILE A 91 10.13 5.93 4.35
CA ILE A 91 11.51 5.70 3.93
C ILE A 91 12.42 6.82 4.45
N ALA A 92 11.97 8.07 4.33
CA ALA A 92 12.73 9.22 4.83
C ALA A 92 12.93 9.16 6.35
N ALA A 93 11.88 8.81 7.09
CA ALA A 93 11.96 8.64 8.54
C ALA A 93 12.93 7.52 8.94
N ALA A 94 12.89 6.41 8.21
CA ALA A 94 13.81 5.29 8.46
C ALA A 94 15.26 5.71 8.22
N GLY A 95 15.53 6.44 7.14
CA GLY A 95 16.86 6.94 6.82
C GLY A 95 17.38 7.94 7.82
N ALA A 96 16.50 8.74 8.43
CA ALA A 96 16.85 9.70 9.46
C ALA A 96 17.02 9.06 10.85
N GLY A 97 16.66 7.78 11.00
CA GLY A 97 16.69 7.10 12.29
C GLY A 97 15.58 7.53 13.22
N ASP A 98 14.54 8.19 12.69
CA ASP A 98 13.38 8.62 13.47
C ASP A 98 12.31 7.53 13.47
N PHE A 99 12.46 6.58 14.40
CA PHE A 99 11.60 5.42 14.47
C PHE A 99 10.18 5.75 14.96
N THR A 100 10.00 6.85 15.68
CA THR A 100 8.68 7.31 16.10
C THR A 100 7.88 7.76 14.87
N GLU A 101 8.49 8.60 14.02
CA GLU A 101 7.87 9.03 12.76
C GLU A 101 7.69 7.84 11.81
N LEU A 102 8.67 6.95 11.73
CA LEU A 102 8.56 5.75 10.91
C LEU A 102 7.32 4.95 11.26
N ARG A 103 7.10 4.67 12.55
CA ARG A 103 5.92 3.92 13.00
C ARG A 103 4.63 4.63 12.63
N CYS A 104 4.59 5.95 12.76
CA CYS A 104 3.43 6.75 12.39
C CYS A 104 3.11 6.61 10.91
N HIS A 105 4.11 6.75 10.04
CA HIS A 105 3.92 6.64 8.59
C HIS A 105 3.58 5.21 8.15
N LEU A 106 4.14 4.19 8.81
CA LEU A 106 3.79 2.80 8.51
C LEU A 106 2.33 2.50 8.85
N ARG A 107 1.83 3.00 9.97
CA ARG A 107 0.41 2.86 10.33
C ARG A 107 -0.49 3.58 9.33
N ARG A 108 -0.09 4.76 8.90
CA ARG A 108 -0.82 5.53 7.90
C ARG A 108 -0.86 4.77 6.57
N PHE A 109 0.26 4.20 6.16
CA PHE A 109 0.35 3.38 4.94
C PHE A 109 -0.60 2.18 5.01
N ASP A 110 -0.60 1.46 6.12
CA ASP A 110 -1.50 0.32 6.34
C ASP A 110 -2.97 0.75 6.28
N THR A 111 -3.33 1.85 6.93
CA THR A 111 -4.70 2.40 6.91
C THR A 111 -5.12 2.76 5.49
N LEU A 112 -4.26 3.43 4.74
CA LEU A 112 -4.55 3.83 3.36
C LEU A 112 -4.70 2.60 2.44
N THR A 113 -3.87 1.58 2.61
CA THR A 113 -3.99 0.34 1.85
C THR A 113 -5.32 -0.36 2.13
N SER A 114 -5.69 -0.46 3.39
CA SER A 114 -6.95 -1.07 3.80
C SER A 114 -8.15 -0.31 3.25
N ALA A 115 -8.07 1.02 3.20
CA ALA A 115 -9.14 1.86 2.64
C ALA A 115 -9.32 1.61 1.14
N ILE A 116 -8.25 1.39 0.41
CA ILE A 116 -8.33 1.07 -1.03
C ILE A 116 -9.06 -0.26 -1.24
N TRP A 117 -8.70 -1.29 -0.49
CA TRP A 117 -9.37 -2.59 -0.59
C TRP A 117 -10.84 -2.51 -0.17
N ALA A 118 -11.16 -1.71 0.85
CA ALA A 118 -12.54 -1.51 1.30
C ALA A 118 -13.41 -0.86 0.22
N VAL A 119 -12.88 0.12 -0.53
CA VAL A 119 -13.60 0.73 -1.65
C VAL A 119 -13.90 -0.29 -2.73
N GLN A 120 -12.94 -1.16 -3.05
CA GLN A 120 -13.14 -2.21 -4.04
C GLN A 120 -14.19 -3.23 -3.57
N ASP A 121 -14.20 -3.54 -2.28
CA ASP A 121 -15.19 -4.46 -1.70
C ASP A 121 -16.61 -3.87 -1.77
N THR A 122 -16.77 -2.57 -1.55
CA THR A 122 -18.10 -1.94 -1.57
C THR A 122 -18.62 -1.70 -2.98
N SER A 123 -17.79 -1.74 -4.00
CA SER A 123 -18.23 -1.58 -5.39
C SER A 123 -18.71 -2.88 -6.06
N ARG A 124 -18.83 -3.93 -5.31
CA ARG A 124 -19.39 -5.21 -5.76
C ARG A 124 -20.91 -5.17 -5.88
#